data_595c0a4476c64993a1c7a426c94af640
#
_entry.id   595c0a4476c64993a1c7a426c94af640
#
_cell.length_a   1.000
_cell.length_b   1.000
_cell.length_c   1.000
_cell.angle_alpha   90.00
_cell.angle_beta   90.00
_cell.angle_gamma   90.00
#
_symmetry.space_group_name_H-M   'P 1'
#
loop_
_entity.id
_entity.type
_entity.pdbx_description
1 polymer ?
#
loop_
_entity_poly.entity_id
_entity_poly.type
_entity_poly.pdbx_seq_one_letter_code
_entity_poly.pdbx_strand_id
1 'polypeptide(L)'
;MRIVVFGAGAVGGHLAARLGANGPAAGIEVAAVARGGQFAAMAANGVTLWIGEQRIHARVRVTDRPQELGPQDVVIVTLKSSVLPAAAAPLASLAGPDTAFVFAMNGIPWWYLYRLADNGVPRPDLSRLDPGGVLARTLGLERVIGCMINSANEVVEPGVIRNSPGTKNRFTLGEPDGTLSRRLRDIAAAFEAAGIPAPLTADIRAEIWDKLLRNLSTSPICALTGEPIGVLAHHPELFALSKNLMREGLAVCRAHGVGLDLDPERVYGLPPNTTHKSSMLQDFERRRPPEIDGILTAVQEFARAAGVPTPHVDAVTALVVEKGRRLGLYPPA
;
A
#
# COMPACT_ATOMS: atom_id res chain seq x y z
N MET A 1 -2.38 -1.26 -24.64
CA MET A 1 -1.94 -0.51 -23.42
C MET A 1 -0.69 -1.17 -22.87
N ARG A 2 0.37 -0.39 -22.62
CA ARG A 2 1.62 -0.88 -22.01
C ARG A 2 1.58 -0.61 -20.51
N ILE A 3 1.63 -1.67 -19.71
CA ILE A 3 1.58 -1.61 -18.25
C ILE A 3 2.86 -2.18 -17.67
N VAL A 4 3.51 -1.44 -16.79
CA VAL A 4 4.62 -1.99 -16.01
C VAL A 4 4.24 -2.06 -14.52
N VAL A 5 4.50 -3.21 -13.91
CA VAL A 5 4.43 -3.38 -12.45
C VAL A 5 5.80 -3.10 -11.87
N PHE A 6 5.94 -1.97 -11.19
CA PHE A 6 7.19 -1.54 -10.58
C PHE A 6 7.27 -1.99 -9.12
N GLY A 7 8.08 -3.02 -8.87
CA GLY A 7 8.22 -3.66 -7.56
C GLY A 7 7.49 -5.00 -7.48
N ALA A 8 7.93 -6.03 -8.20
CA ALA A 8 7.28 -7.35 -8.24
C ALA A 8 7.47 -8.15 -6.94
N GLY A 9 7.15 -7.55 -5.78
CA GLY A 9 7.02 -8.21 -4.48
C GLY A 9 5.68 -8.95 -4.34
N ALA A 10 5.13 -9.03 -3.12
CA ALA A 10 3.91 -9.77 -2.85
C ALA A 10 2.70 -9.23 -3.64
N VAL A 11 2.44 -7.92 -3.55
CA VAL A 11 1.34 -7.27 -4.27
C VAL A 11 1.64 -7.16 -5.76
N GLY A 12 2.84 -6.68 -6.11
CA GLY A 12 3.23 -6.53 -7.52
C GLY A 12 3.33 -7.86 -8.26
N GLY A 13 3.78 -8.93 -7.60
CA GLY A 13 3.80 -10.27 -8.19
C GLY A 13 2.38 -10.82 -8.45
N HIS A 14 1.42 -10.55 -7.54
CA HIS A 14 0.01 -10.85 -7.78
C HIS A 14 -0.52 -10.14 -9.04
N LEU A 15 -0.28 -8.83 -9.14
CA LEU A 15 -0.71 -8.03 -10.28
C LEU A 15 -0.01 -8.49 -11.57
N ALA A 16 1.31 -8.71 -11.55
CA ALA A 16 2.06 -9.15 -12.70
C ALA A 16 1.59 -10.53 -13.22
N ALA A 17 1.25 -11.47 -12.31
CA ALA A 17 0.74 -12.77 -12.68
C ALA A 17 -0.63 -12.68 -13.36
N ARG A 18 -1.58 -11.92 -12.79
CA ARG A 18 -2.92 -11.78 -13.35
C ARG A 18 -2.93 -10.98 -14.65
N LEU A 19 -2.29 -9.81 -14.65
CA LEU A 19 -2.17 -8.98 -15.86
C LEU A 19 -1.44 -9.72 -16.97
N GLY A 20 -0.35 -10.42 -16.64
CA GLY A 20 0.42 -11.18 -17.63
C GLY A 20 -0.31 -12.39 -18.19
N ALA A 21 -1.16 -13.06 -17.40
CA ALA A 21 -1.92 -14.23 -17.87
C ALA A 21 -3.11 -13.84 -18.73
N ASN A 22 -3.85 -12.81 -18.38
CA ASN A 22 -5.15 -12.46 -18.99
C ASN A 22 -5.09 -11.18 -19.84
N GLY A 23 -4.16 -10.27 -19.55
CA GLY A 23 -4.07 -8.97 -20.24
C GLY A 23 -3.82 -9.05 -21.75
N PRO A 24 -2.98 -9.97 -22.25
CA PRO A 24 -2.71 -10.06 -23.69
C PRO A 24 -3.95 -10.24 -24.53
N ALA A 25 -4.95 -10.98 -24.06
CA ALA A 25 -6.24 -11.15 -24.76
C ALA A 25 -7.03 -9.82 -24.90
N ALA A 26 -6.75 -8.85 -24.03
CA ALA A 26 -7.32 -7.49 -24.06
C ALA A 26 -6.37 -6.45 -24.68
N GLY A 27 -5.30 -6.88 -25.36
CA GLY A 27 -4.31 -5.99 -25.98
C GLY A 27 -3.42 -5.26 -24.96
N ILE A 28 -3.18 -5.85 -23.78
CA ILE A 28 -2.34 -5.30 -22.73
C ILE A 28 -0.96 -5.97 -22.79
N GLU A 29 0.07 -5.17 -22.98
CA GLU A 29 1.47 -5.59 -22.83
C GLU A 29 1.92 -5.36 -21.40
N VAL A 30 2.45 -6.40 -20.75
CA VAL A 30 2.82 -6.36 -19.33
C VAL A 30 4.31 -6.59 -19.16
N ALA A 31 4.94 -5.69 -18.43
CA ALA A 31 6.30 -5.86 -17.94
C ALA A 31 6.34 -5.75 -16.41
N ALA A 32 7.41 -6.23 -15.80
CA ALA A 32 7.65 -6.11 -14.37
C ALA A 32 9.07 -5.63 -14.08
N VAL A 33 9.21 -4.75 -13.09
CA VAL A 33 10.52 -4.36 -12.56
C VAL A 33 10.71 -5.09 -11.23
N ALA A 34 11.75 -5.90 -11.15
CA ALA A 34 12.14 -6.67 -9.97
C ALA A 34 13.65 -6.61 -9.76
N ARG A 35 14.13 -6.98 -8.57
CA ARG A 35 15.58 -6.99 -8.24
C ARG A 35 15.98 -8.29 -7.57
N GLY A 36 17.29 -8.59 -7.61
CA GLY A 36 17.88 -9.72 -6.89
C GLY A 36 17.24 -11.06 -7.26
N GLY A 37 17.01 -11.90 -6.25
CA GLY A 37 16.43 -13.24 -6.45
C GLY A 37 15.05 -13.24 -7.11
N GLN A 38 14.24 -12.22 -6.82
CA GLN A 38 12.92 -12.07 -7.45
C GLN A 38 13.05 -11.83 -8.97
N PHE A 39 13.97 -10.96 -9.39
CA PHE A 39 14.27 -10.74 -10.79
C PHE A 39 14.77 -12.03 -11.47
N ALA A 40 15.79 -12.67 -10.90
CA ALA A 40 16.38 -13.87 -11.47
C ALA A 40 15.34 -15.00 -11.67
N ALA A 41 14.51 -15.25 -10.64
CA ALA A 41 13.48 -16.27 -10.69
C ALA A 41 12.38 -15.95 -11.72
N MET A 42 11.89 -14.72 -11.74
CA MET A 42 10.85 -14.31 -12.67
C MET A 42 11.33 -14.27 -14.12
N ALA A 43 12.58 -13.87 -14.37
CA ALA A 43 13.18 -13.87 -15.70
C ALA A 43 13.34 -15.31 -16.25
N ALA A 44 13.77 -16.24 -15.41
CA ALA A 44 13.96 -17.65 -15.80
C ALA A 44 12.62 -18.40 -15.93
N ASN A 45 11.73 -18.27 -14.94
CA ASN A 45 10.58 -19.14 -14.77
C ASN A 45 9.22 -18.44 -14.93
N GLY A 46 9.18 -17.11 -15.10
CA GLY A 46 7.93 -16.33 -15.03
C GLY A 46 7.47 -16.12 -13.59
N VAL A 47 6.25 -15.62 -13.44
CA VAL A 47 5.62 -15.39 -12.13
C VAL A 47 4.46 -16.35 -11.92
N THR A 48 4.38 -16.95 -10.74
CA THR A 48 3.29 -17.86 -10.33
C THR A 48 2.54 -17.26 -9.17
N LEU A 49 1.20 -17.25 -9.25
CA LEU A 49 0.30 -16.86 -8.19
C LEU A 49 -0.60 -18.03 -7.82
N TRP A 50 -0.64 -18.34 -6.53
CA TRP A 50 -1.58 -19.30 -5.95
C TRP A 50 -2.71 -18.57 -5.22
N ILE A 51 -3.96 -18.89 -5.54
CA ILE A 51 -5.19 -18.43 -4.86
C ILE A 51 -5.94 -19.67 -4.41
N GLY A 52 -5.77 -20.05 -3.15
CA GLY A 52 -6.19 -21.39 -2.72
C GLY A 52 -5.46 -22.46 -3.53
N GLU A 53 -6.21 -23.32 -4.23
CA GLU A 53 -5.67 -24.35 -5.12
C GLU A 53 -5.50 -23.88 -6.58
N GLN A 54 -6.03 -22.72 -6.93
CA GLN A 54 -5.91 -22.17 -8.27
C GLN A 54 -4.50 -21.65 -8.50
N ARG A 55 -3.87 -22.14 -9.56
CA ARG A 55 -2.56 -21.65 -10.03
C ARG A 55 -2.74 -20.75 -11.25
N ILE A 56 -2.23 -19.53 -11.16
CA ILE A 56 -2.09 -18.60 -12.29
C ILE A 56 -0.61 -18.44 -12.56
N HIS A 57 -0.21 -18.62 -13.83
CA HIS A 57 1.17 -18.48 -14.24
C HIS A 57 1.28 -17.60 -15.47
N ALA A 58 2.27 -16.70 -15.47
CA ALA A 58 2.52 -15.82 -16.60
C ALA A 58 4.02 -15.65 -16.85
N ARG A 59 4.40 -15.57 -18.12
CA ARG A 59 5.69 -15.08 -18.56
C ARG A 59 5.51 -13.63 -19.02
N VAL A 60 6.05 -12.70 -18.22
CA VAL A 60 6.08 -11.28 -18.55
C VAL A 60 7.53 -10.86 -18.79
N ARG A 61 7.76 -9.80 -19.54
CA ARG A 61 9.07 -9.17 -19.62
C ARG A 61 9.47 -8.66 -18.25
N VAL A 62 10.60 -9.14 -17.71
CA VAL A 62 11.11 -8.72 -16.39
C VAL A 62 12.48 -8.07 -16.56
N THR A 63 12.70 -6.95 -15.88
CA THR A 63 13.99 -6.25 -15.87
C THR A 63 14.29 -5.66 -14.49
N ASP A 64 15.56 -5.48 -14.19
CA ASP A 64 16.06 -4.68 -13.06
C ASP A 64 16.54 -3.29 -13.51
N ARG A 65 16.48 -3.01 -14.82
CA ARG A 65 16.85 -1.76 -15.50
C ARG A 65 15.63 -1.14 -16.18
N PRO A 66 14.74 -0.42 -15.44
CA PRO A 66 13.48 0.07 -15.96
C PRO A 66 13.61 0.96 -17.20
N GLN A 67 14.73 1.70 -17.34
CA GLN A 67 14.98 2.54 -18.52
C GLN A 67 14.98 1.77 -19.84
N GLU A 68 15.20 0.44 -19.84
CA GLU A 68 15.15 -0.40 -21.03
C GLU A 68 13.73 -0.65 -21.57
N LEU A 69 12.72 -0.34 -20.75
CA LEU A 69 11.31 -0.50 -21.13
C LEU A 69 10.78 0.71 -21.92
N GLY A 70 11.44 1.87 -21.79
CA GLY A 70 10.96 3.14 -22.34
C GLY A 70 9.61 3.59 -21.75
N PRO A 71 8.99 4.63 -22.33
CA PRO A 71 7.73 5.16 -21.82
C PRO A 71 6.60 4.14 -21.81
N GLN A 72 5.82 4.13 -20.72
CA GLN A 72 4.68 3.25 -20.48
C GLN A 72 3.39 4.06 -20.42
N ASP A 73 2.25 3.42 -20.71
CA ASP A 73 0.95 4.07 -20.54
C ASP A 73 0.57 4.10 -19.04
N VAL A 74 0.87 3.01 -18.31
CA VAL A 74 0.57 2.87 -16.88
C VAL A 74 1.76 2.26 -16.15
N VAL A 75 2.16 2.89 -15.05
CA VAL A 75 3.17 2.38 -14.10
C VAL A 75 2.49 2.08 -12.78
N ILE A 76 2.32 0.80 -12.45
CA ILE A 76 1.75 0.38 -11.17
C ILE A 76 2.87 0.24 -10.15
N VAL A 77 2.93 1.16 -9.21
CA VAL A 77 3.99 1.24 -8.19
C VAL A 77 3.53 0.50 -6.95
N THR A 78 4.21 -0.59 -6.61
CA THR A 78 3.92 -1.45 -5.45
C THR A 78 5.10 -1.50 -4.47
N LEU A 79 5.94 -0.48 -4.50
CA LEU A 79 7.03 -0.31 -3.55
C LEU A 79 6.50 0.18 -2.20
N LYS A 80 7.22 -0.12 -1.14
CA LYS A 80 6.98 0.49 0.16
C LYS A 80 7.37 1.97 0.17
N SER A 81 6.68 2.76 0.97
CA SER A 81 6.92 4.21 1.10
C SER A 81 8.38 4.55 1.38
N SER A 82 9.04 3.78 2.24
CA SER A 82 10.44 4.01 2.64
C SER A 82 11.47 3.91 1.51
N VAL A 83 11.16 3.24 0.40
CA VAL A 83 12.09 3.10 -0.74
C VAL A 83 11.68 3.91 -1.97
N LEU A 84 10.51 4.54 -1.94
CA LEU A 84 10.00 5.33 -3.08
C LEU A 84 10.91 6.51 -3.46
N PRO A 85 11.43 7.32 -2.52
CA PRO A 85 12.28 8.46 -2.89
C PRO A 85 13.52 8.05 -3.70
N ALA A 86 14.14 6.93 -3.34
CA ALA A 86 15.27 6.37 -4.08
C ALA A 86 14.88 5.79 -5.46
N ALA A 87 13.60 5.52 -5.68
CA ALA A 87 13.08 5.00 -6.94
C ALA A 87 12.57 6.11 -7.89
N ALA A 88 12.62 7.40 -7.50
CA ALA A 88 12.09 8.50 -8.28
C ALA A 88 12.66 8.56 -9.71
N ALA A 89 13.99 8.57 -9.87
CA ALA A 89 14.63 8.61 -11.19
C ALA A 89 14.37 7.34 -12.04
N PRO A 90 14.47 6.11 -11.49
CA PRO A 90 14.03 4.91 -12.19
C PRO A 90 12.57 4.93 -12.63
N LEU A 91 11.65 5.45 -11.81
CA LEU A 91 10.23 5.59 -12.17
C LEU A 91 10.05 6.62 -13.29
N ALA A 92 10.75 7.75 -13.22
CA ALA A 92 10.68 8.79 -14.23
C ALA A 92 11.15 8.31 -15.63
N SER A 93 12.07 7.34 -15.70
CA SER A 93 12.51 6.76 -16.97
C SER A 93 11.41 6.03 -17.74
N LEU A 94 10.30 5.71 -17.06
CA LEU A 94 9.12 5.07 -17.64
C LEU A 94 8.05 6.08 -18.07
N ALA A 95 8.25 7.38 -17.77
CA ALA A 95 7.27 8.41 -18.05
C ALA A 95 7.29 8.83 -19.52
N GLY A 96 6.13 8.84 -20.15
CA GLY A 96 5.81 9.56 -21.37
C GLY A 96 4.88 10.75 -21.06
N PRO A 97 4.40 11.47 -22.06
CA PRO A 97 3.50 12.61 -21.84
C PRO A 97 2.26 12.29 -21.01
N ASP A 98 1.63 11.16 -21.29
CA ASP A 98 0.33 10.75 -20.71
C ASP A 98 0.43 9.60 -19.72
N THR A 99 1.64 9.24 -19.27
CA THR A 99 1.84 8.12 -18.31
C THR A 99 1.12 8.38 -17.01
N ALA A 100 0.30 7.40 -16.59
CA ALA A 100 -0.31 7.39 -15.26
C ALA A 100 0.52 6.53 -14.28
N PHE A 101 0.80 7.08 -13.10
CA PHE A 101 1.43 6.35 -11.99
C PHE A 101 0.37 5.93 -10.98
N VAL A 102 0.09 4.63 -10.91
CA VAL A 102 -0.87 4.03 -9.96
C VAL A 102 -0.11 3.62 -8.71
N PHE A 103 -0.28 4.36 -7.62
CA PHE A 103 0.39 4.06 -6.33
C PHE A 103 -0.44 3.10 -5.50
N ALA A 104 -0.11 1.81 -5.62
CA ALA A 104 -0.72 0.73 -4.86
C ALA A 104 0.10 0.48 -3.57
N MET A 105 -0.25 1.18 -2.49
CA MET A 105 0.52 1.19 -1.23
C MET A 105 -0.36 1.28 0.01
N ASN A 106 0.21 0.95 1.17
CA ASN A 106 -0.45 1.06 2.47
C ASN A 106 -0.17 2.42 3.12
N GLY A 107 -1.03 2.80 4.07
CA GLY A 107 -0.88 4.03 4.83
C GLY A 107 -1.17 5.29 4.03
N ILE A 108 -0.83 6.43 4.62
CA ILE A 108 -0.92 7.73 3.94
C ILE A 108 0.14 7.80 2.84
N PRO A 109 -0.25 8.08 1.59
CA PRO A 109 0.70 8.20 0.50
C PRO A 109 1.33 9.59 0.45
N TRP A 110 2.52 9.69 -0.16
CA TRP A 110 3.28 10.93 -0.32
C TRP A 110 2.51 12.05 -1.05
N TRP A 111 1.60 11.70 -1.95
CA TRP A 111 0.78 12.62 -2.75
C TRP A 111 -0.52 13.05 -2.05
N TYR A 112 -0.79 12.61 -0.82
CA TYR A 112 -2.08 12.76 -0.13
C TYR A 112 -2.61 14.21 -0.13
N LEU A 113 -1.74 15.19 0.00
CA LEU A 113 -2.12 16.61 0.07
C LEU A 113 -2.38 17.24 -1.31
N TYR A 114 -2.07 16.55 -2.40
CA TYR A 114 -2.31 17.06 -3.74
C TYR A 114 -3.81 17.20 -4.04
N ARG A 115 -4.24 18.40 -4.44
CA ARG A 115 -5.66 18.73 -4.69
C ARG A 115 -6.60 18.39 -3.52
N LEU A 116 -6.08 18.33 -2.30
CA LEU A 116 -6.91 18.25 -1.11
C LEU A 116 -7.61 19.60 -0.92
N ALA A 117 -8.94 19.56 -0.79
CA ALA A 117 -9.72 20.76 -0.49
C ALA A 117 -9.30 21.37 0.85
N ASP A 118 -9.37 22.69 0.96
CA ASP A 118 -9.17 23.38 2.21
C ASP A 118 -10.41 23.19 3.08
N ASN A 119 -10.21 22.69 4.27
CA ASN A 119 -11.26 22.49 5.28
C ASN A 119 -11.05 23.33 6.54
N GLY A 120 -10.15 24.33 6.48
CA GLY A 120 -9.83 25.22 7.61
C GLY A 120 -8.90 24.59 8.65
N VAL A 121 -8.47 23.34 8.48
CA VAL A 121 -7.49 22.68 9.35
C VAL A 121 -6.09 22.82 8.76
N PRO A 122 -5.07 23.17 9.54
CA PRO A 122 -3.70 23.21 9.06
C PRO A 122 -3.27 21.91 8.38
N ARG A 123 -2.47 22.01 7.32
CA ARG A 123 -1.99 20.82 6.63
C ARG A 123 -0.94 20.10 7.49
N PRO A 124 -1.00 18.76 7.59
CA PRO A 124 0.01 17.97 8.29
C PRO A 124 1.35 18.02 7.55
N ASP A 125 2.45 17.87 8.29
CA ASP A 125 3.78 17.69 7.70
C ASP A 125 3.98 16.26 7.25
N LEU A 126 3.91 16.01 5.95
CA LEU A 126 4.14 14.70 5.33
C LEU A 126 5.52 14.59 4.66
N SER A 127 6.47 15.49 5.00
CA SER A 127 7.82 15.52 4.39
C SER A 127 8.60 14.21 4.55
N ARG A 128 8.30 13.41 5.58
CA ARG A 128 8.89 12.07 5.75
C ARG A 128 8.51 11.10 4.64
N LEU A 129 7.35 11.27 3.99
CA LEU A 129 6.86 10.41 2.92
C LEU A 129 7.46 10.77 1.56
N ASP A 130 7.89 12.03 1.39
CA ASP A 130 8.61 12.51 0.22
C ASP A 130 9.70 13.52 0.64
N PRO A 131 10.81 13.05 1.22
CA PRO A 131 11.88 13.91 1.68
C PRO A 131 12.39 14.85 0.58
N GLY A 132 12.33 16.15 0.87
CA GLY A 132 12.69 17.19 -0.08
C GLY A 132 11.77 17.30 -1.30
N GLY A 133 10.62 16.62 -1.34
CA GLY A 133 9.69 16.66 -2.47
C GLY A 133 10.23 16.02 -3.74
N VAL A 134 11.10 15.03 -3.64
CA VAL A 134 11.77 14.43 -4.81
C VAL A 134 10.80 13.70 -5.72
N LEU A 135 9.81 12.98 -5.16
CA LEU A 135 8.80 12.28 -5.95
C LEU A 135 7.90 13.28 -6.69
N ALA A 136 7.42 14.30 -5.98
CA ALA A 136 6.56 15.33 -6.55
C ALA A 136 7.23 16.05 -7.72
N ARG A 137 8.49 16.46 -7.57
CA ARG A 137 9.24 17.16 -8.63
C ARG A 137 9.62 16.26 -9.81
N THR A 138 9.88 14.98 -9.54
CA THR A 138 10.42 14.07 -10.56
C THR A 138 9.32 13.40 -11.37
N LEU A 139 8.20 13.02 -10.73
CA LEU A 139 7.13 12.27 -11.39
C LEU A 139 5.97 13.15 -11.86
N GLY A 140 5.74 14.30 -11.21
CA GLY A 140 4.56 15.14 -11.45
C GLY A 140 3.33 14.61 -10.71
N LEU A 141 2.73 15.47 -9.89
CA LEU A 141 1.55 15.11 -9.09
C LEU A 141 0.30 14.87 -9.96
N GLU A 142 0.23 15.50 -11.12
CA GLU A 142 -0.88 15.38 -12.09
C GLU A 142 -0.98 13.99 -12.72
N ARG A 143 0.07 13.18 -12.63
CA ARG A 143 0.13 11.81 -13.16
C ARG A 143 -0.33 10.75 -12.16
N VAL A 144 -0.57 11.15 -10.92
CA VAL A 144 -0.87 10.22 -9.83
C VAL A 144 -2.30 9.69 -9.93
N ILE A 145 -2.42 8.38 -9.73
CA ILE A 145 -3.68 7.67 -9.43
C ILE A 145 -3.49 6.97 -8.08
N GLY A 146 -4.42 7.17 -7.17
CA GLY A 146 -4.47 6.45 -5.90
C GLY A 146 -5.00 5.03 -6.10
N CYS A 147 -4.41 4.08 -5.38
CA CYS A 147 -4.87 2.69 -5.38
C CYS A 147 -4.86 2.12 -3.97
N MET A 148 -6.05 1.91 -3.39
CA MET A 148 -6.19 1.21 -2.13
C MET A 148 -6.26 -0.31 -2.37
N ILE A 149 -5.38 -1.05 -1.68
CA ILE A 149 -5.18 -2.48 -1.84
C ILE A 149 -5.98 -3.25 -0.78
N ASN A 150 -6.88 -4.12 -1.21
CA ASN A 150 -7.52 -5.09 -0.32
C ASN A 150 -7.20 -6.50 -0.82
N SER A 151 -5.93 -6.88 -0.70
CA SER A 151 -5.38 -8.15 -1.16
C SER A 151 -4.18 -8.52 -0.27
N ALA A 152 -4.29 -9.63 0.43
CA ALA A 152 -3.20 -10.13 1.28
C ALA A 152 -2.40 -11.18 0.51
N ASN A 153 -1.15 -10.86 0.23
CA ASN A 153 -0.26 -11.69 -0.56
C ASN A 153 1.08 -11.87 0.15
N GLU A 154 1.71 -12.98 -0.12
CA GLU A 154 3.03 -13.32 0.40
C GLU A 154 3.91 -13.87 -0.72
N VAL A 155 5.18 -13.47 -0.73
CA VAL A 155 6.21 -14.14 -1.53
C VAL A 155 6.65 -15.36 -0.74
N VAL A 156 6.29 -16.56 -1.21
CA VAL A 156 6.66 -17.83 -0.56
C VAL A 156 8.05 -18.29 -0.99
N GLU A 157 8.39 -18.02 -2.24
CA GLU A 157 9.72 -18.17 -2.81
C GLU A 157 9.88 -17.18 -3.98
N PRO A 158 11.10 -16.86 -4.43
CA PRO A 158 11.29 -15.95 -5.55
C PRO A 158 10.50 -16.38 -6.79
N GLY A 159 9.70 -15.45 -7.34
CA GLY A 159 8.81 -15.70 -8.48
C GLY A 159 7.47 -16.37 -8.13
N VAL A 160 7.26 -16.79 -6.87
CA VAL A 160 6.03 -17.46 -6.45
C VAL A 160 5.31 -16.68 -5.35
N ILE A 161 4.08 -16.30 -5.64
CA ILE A 161 3.20 -15.54 -4.76
C ILE A 161 2.08 -16.44 -4.28
N ARG A 162 1.74 -16.35 -3.00
CA ARG A 162 0.53 -16.96 -2.43
C ARG A 162 -0.40 -15.87 -1.93
N ASN A 163 -1.64 -15.95 -2.36
CA ASN A 163 -2.70 -15.09 -1.86
C ASN A 163 -3.38 -15.74 -0.66
N SER A 164 -3.58 -14.98 0.41
CA SER A 164 -4.23 -15.47 1.61
C SER A 164 -5.70 -15.78 1.36
N PRO A 165 -6.24 -16.91 1.87
CA PRO A 165 -7.65 -17.24 1.72
C PRO A 165 -8.58 -16.16 2.29
N GLY A 166 -9.75 -15.97 1.66
CA GLY A 166 -10.78 -15.05 2.14
C GLY A 166 -10.53 -13.56 1.86
N THR A 167 -9.43 -13.20 1.17
CA THR A 167 -9.20 -11.81 0.78
C THR A 167 -10.03 -11.44 -0.45
N LYS A 168 -10.51 -10.18 -0.45
CA LYS A 168 -11.36 -9.67 -1.56
C LYS A 168 -10.60 -9.47 -2.87
N ASN A 169 -9.27 -9.44 -2.82
CA ASN A 169 -8.39 -9.18 -3.98
C ASN A 169 -8.79 -7.95 -4.80
N ARG A 170 -9.29 -6.92 -4.12
CA ARG A 170 -9.83 -5.69 -4.69
C ARG A 170 -8.77 -4.58 -4.65
N PHE A 171 -8.68 -3.83 -5.74
CA PHE A 171 -7.79 -2.68 -5.92
C PHE A 171 -8.62 -1.45 -6.27
N THR A 172 -9.09 -0.73 -5.25
CA THR A 172 -9.93 0.46 -5.45
C THR A 172 -9.10 1.60 -6.01
N LEU A 173 -9.52 2.16 -7.14
CA LEU A 173 -8.81 3.22 -7.85
C LEU A 173 -9.54 4.55 -7.73
N GLY A 174 -8.79 5.65 -7.60
CA GLY A 174 -9.34 7.00 -7.55
C GLY A 174 -8.34 8.08 -7.91
N GLU A 175 -8.83 9.14 -8.56
CA GLU A 175 -8.06 10.37 -8.76
C GLU A 175 -7.91 11.13 -7.44
N PRO A 176 -6.80 11.86 -7.23
CA PRO A 176 -6.65 12.70 -6.04
C PRO A 176 -7.70 13.80 -5.89
N ASP A 177 -8.33 14.25 -6.99
CA ASP A 177 -9.37 15.27 -6.97
C ASP A 177 -10.80 14.71 -6.99
N GLY A 178 -10.95 13.39 -6.94
CA GLY A 178 -12.24 12.71 -6.95
C GLY A 178 -12.89 12.59 -8.32
N THR A 179 -12.25 13.05 -9.39
CA THR A 179 -12.81 12.92 -10.75
C THR A 179 -12.80 11.46 -11.21
N LEU A 180 -13.86 11.04 -11.88
CA LEU A 180 -13.88 9.75 -12.58
C LEU A 180 -13.41 9.97 -14.02
N SER A 181 -12.11 10.20 -14.20
CA SER A 181 -11.48 10.53 -15.47
C SER A 181 -11.54 9.36 -16.48
N ARG A 182 -11.25 9.64 -17.75
CA ARG A 182 -11.13 8.60 -18.78
C ARG A 182 -9.97 7.66 -18.46
N ARG A 183 -8.79 8.19 -18.12
CA ARG A 183 -7.61 7.36 -17.81
C ARG A 183 -7.89 6.42 -16.63
N LEU A 184 -8.64 6.88 -15.60
CA LEU A 184 -9.02 6.06 -14.46
C LEU A 184 -9.91 4.88 -14.88
N ARG A 185 -10.89 5.12 -15.77
CA ARG A 185 -11.75 4.06 -16.30
C ARG A 185 -10.99 3.07 -17.19
N ASP A 186 -10.07 3.57 -18.02
CA ASP A 186 -9.26 2.72 -18.91
C ASP A 186 -8.34 1.81 -18.09
N ILE A 187 -7.76 2.32 -16.99
CA ILE A 187 -6.94 1.52 -16.07
C ILE A 187 -7.81 0.47 -15.35
N ALA A 188 -8.98 0.84 -14.84
CA ALA A 188 -9.88 -0.11 -14.19
C ALA A 188 -10.31 -1.21 -15.16
N ALA A 189 -10.65 -0.87 -16.39
CA ALA A 189 -11.01 -1.85 -17.43
C ALA A 189 -9.85 -2.83 -17.70
N ALA A 190 -8.60 -2.37 -17.68
CA ALA A 190 -7.43 -3.23 -17.83
C ALA A 190 -7.28 -4.21 -16.65
N PHE A 191 -7.53 -3.76 -15.42
CA PHE A 191 -7.54 -4.61 -14.23
C PHE A 191 -8.66 -5.66 -14.31
N GLU A 192 -9.88 -5.23 -14.63
CA GLU A 192 -11.04 -6.12 -14.75
C GLU A 192 -10.84 -7.17 -15.86
N ALA A 193 -10.28 -6.79 -17.01
CA ALA A 193 -9.92 -7.72 -18.07
C ALA A 193 -8.91 -8.78 -17.61
N ALA A 194 -8.05 -8.43 -16.64
CA ALA A 194 -7.14 -9.36 -16.00
C ALA A 194 -7.77 -10.16 -14.84
N GLY A 195 -9.07 -10.00 -14.60
CA GLY A 195 -9.79 -10.63 -13.50
C GLY A 195 -9.46 -10.04 -12.13
N ILE A 196 -9.02 -8.78 -12.09
CA ILE A 196 -8.68 -8.06 -10.86
C ILE A 196 -9.81 -7.06 -10.58
N PRO A 197 -10.64 -7.26 -9.54
CA PRO A 197 -11.68 -6.28 -9.18
C PRO A 197 -11.07 -4.90 -8.88
N ALA A 198 -11.46 -3.90 -9.66
CA ALA A 198 -10.93 -2.55 -9.60
C ALA A 198 -12.03 -1.48 -9.53
N PRO A 199 -12.84 -1.45 -8.46
CA PRO A 199 -13.88 -0.45 -8.33
C PRO A 199 -13.29 0.96 -8.31
N LEU A 200 -14.04 1.91 -8.89
CA LEU A 200 -13.70 3.31 -8.90
C LEU A 200 -14.32 4.03 -7.71
N THR A 201 -13.60 4.98 -7.17
CA THR A 201 -14.11 5.86 -6.11
C THR A 201 -13.87 7.33 -6.43
N ALA A 202 -14.84 8.18 -6.05
CA ALA A 202 -14.66 9.62 -6.04
C ALA A 202 -13.98 10.14 -4.75
N ASP A 203 -13.79 9.26 -3.76
CA ASP A 203 -13.10 9.60 -2.52
C ASP A 203 -12.05 8.53 -2.16
N ILE A 204 -10.92 8.61 -2.83
CA ILE A 204 -9.80 7.69 -2.58
C ILE A 204 -9.21 7.89 -1.17
N ARG A 205 -9.36 9.08 -0.57
CA ARG A 205 -8.86 9.35 0.77
C ARG A 205 -9.68 8.65 1.84
N ALA A 206 -11.00 8.60 1.69
CA ALA A 206 -11.85 7.80 2.59
C ALA A 206 -11.47 6.31 2.55
N GLU A 207 -11.22 5.76 1.36
CA GLU A 207 -10.76 4.37 1.22
C GLU A 207 -9.38 4.14 1.88
N ILE A 208 -8.46 5.11 1.75
CA ILE A 208 -7.15 5.07 2.41
C ILE A 208 -7.31 5.09 3.93
N TRP A 209 -8.12 6.01 4.48
CA TRP A 209 -8.35 6.11 5.91
C TRP A 209 -9.06 4.88 6.49
N ASP A 210 -10.07 4.33 5.81
CA ASP A 210 -10.75 3.09 6.24
C ASP A 210 -9.73 1.97 6.48
N LYS A 211 -8.88 1.74 5.49
CA LYS A 211 -7.84 0.71 5.61
C LYS A 211 -6.76 1.08 6.62
N LEU A 212 -6.34 2.36 6.65
CA LEU A 212 -5.33 2.85 7.57
C LEU A 212 -5.76 2.62 9.02
N LEU A 213 -7.00 2.93 9.37
CA LEU A 213 -7.49 2.77 10.74
C LEU A 213 -7.53 1.30 11.18
N ARG A 214 -7.87 0.39 10.28
CA ARG A 214 -7.78 -1.05 10.54
C ARG A 214 -6.34 -1.49 10.80
N ASN A 215 -5.39 -0.99 10.02
CA ASN A 215 -3.97 -1.26 10.22
C ASN A 215 -3.43 -0.60 11.49
N LEU A 216 -3.79 0.66 11.75
CA LEU A 216 -3.38 1.40 12.94
C LEU A 216 -3.80 0.69 14.23
N SER A 217 -5.03 0.16 14.25
CA SER A 217 -5.57 -0.49 15.45
C SER A 217 -4.99 -1.87 15.74
N THR A 218 -4.36 -2.54 14.77
CA THR A 218 -3.92 -3.92 14.94
C THR A 218 -2.44 -4.14 14.66
N SER A 219 -1.92 -3.58 13.56
CA SER A 219 -0.57 -3.91 13.07
C SER A 219 0.56 -3.57 14.05
N PRO A 220 0.57 -2.41 14.72
CA PRO A 220 1.62 -2.08 15.67
C PRO A 220 1.59 -2.96 16.91
N ILE A 221 0.40 -3.35 17.40
CA ILE A 221 0.28 -4.26 18.53
C ILE A 221 0.85 -5.63 18.16
N CYS A 222 0.45 -6.19 17.00
CA CYS A 222 1.03 -7.43 16.50
C CYS A 222 2.56 -7.35 16.35
N ALA A 223 3.06 -6.23 15.83
CA ALA A 223 4.49 -6.01 15.66
C ALA A 223 5.26 -5.97 16.99
N LEU A 224 4.65 -5.44 18.05
CA LEU A 224 5.27 -5.34 19.38
C LEU A 224 5.21 -6.66 20.14
N THR A 225 4.06 -7.37 20.08
CA THR A 225 3.83 -8.61 20.82
C THR A 225 4.39 -9.85 20.12
N GLY A 226 4.54 -9.81 18.78
CA GLY A 226 4.88 -10.99 17.98
C GLY A 226 3.66 -11.87 17.64
N GLU A 227 2.46 -11.46 18.04
CA GLU A 227 1.25 -12.26 17.93
C GLU A 227 0.46 -11.98 16.64
N PRO A 228 -0.22 -12.98 16.06
CA PRO A 228 -1.14 -12.78 14.94
C PRO A 228 -2.38 -11.98 15.36
N ILE A 229 -3.09 -11.40 14.39
CA ILE A 229 -4.23 -10.51 14.66
C ILE A 229 -5.34 -11.23 15.45
N GLY A 230 -5.57 -12.53 15.22
CA GLY A 230 -6.61 -13.28 15.92
C GLY A 230 -6.43 -13.36 17.44
N VAL A 231 -5.19 -13.27 17.92
CA VAL A 231 -4.87 -13.32 19.36
C VAL A 231 -5.35 -12.06 20.08
N LEU A 232 -5.39 -10.90 19.41
CA LEU A 232 -5.80 -9.64 20.02
C LEU A 232 -7.21 -9.70 20.61
N ALA A 233 -8.12 -10.44 19.98
CA ALA A 233 -9.50 -10.57 20.43
C ALA A 233 -9.65 -11.34 21.76
N HIS A 234 -8.63 -12.11 22.15
CA HIS A 234 -8.65 -12.93 23.37
C HIS A 234 -7.90 -12.30 24.55
N HIS A 235 -7.21 -11.17 24.33
CA HIS A 235 -6.50 -10.43 25.36
C HIS A 235 -7.23 -9.12 25.66
N PRO A 236 -7.96 -9.02 26.79
CA PRO A 236 -8.79 -7.83 27.09
C PRO A 236 -8.01 -6.51 27.02
N GLU A 237 -6.78 -6.48 27.50
CA GLU A 237 -5.93 -5.29 27.51
C GLU A 237 -5.47 -4.88 26.11
N LEU A 238 -5.06 -5.86 25.29
CA LEU A 238 -4.66 -5.61 23.89
C LEU A 238 -5.86 -5.21 23.03
N PHE A 239 -7.01 -5.81 23.30
CA PHE A 239 -8.28 -5.46 22.67
C PHE A 239 -8.70 -4.02 23.04
N ALA A 240 -8.58 -3.65 24.32
CA ALA A 240 -8.84 -2.28 24.77
C ALA A 240 -7.89 -1.26 24.09
N LEU A 241 -6.60 -1.58 24.00
CA LEU A 241 -5.62 -0.75 23.31
C LEU A 241 -5.97 -0.60 21.81
N SER A 242 -6.33 -1.69 21.14
CA SER A 242 -6.75 -1.67 19.73
C SER A 242 -7.96 -0.75 19.51
N LYS A 243 -8.96 -0.80 20.39
CA LYS A 243 -10.13 0.09 20.35
C LYS A 243 -9.74 1.56 20.55
N ASN A 244 -8.84 1.84 21.48
CA ASN A 244 -8.38 3.21 21.74
C ASN A 244 -7.61 3.78 20.52
N LEU A 245 -6.73 3.00 19.91
CA LEU A 245 -6.06 3.39 18.66
C LEU A 245 -7.06 3.70 17.55
N MET A 246 -8.11 2.88 17.41
CA MET A 246 -9.20 3.13 16.45
C MET A 246 -9.95 4.42 16.76
N ARG A 247 -10.32 4.67 18.03
CA ARG A 247 -11.04 5.89 18.45
C ARG A 247 -10.22 7.14 18.19
N GLU A 248 -8.94 7.13 18.56
CA GLU A 248 -8.03 8.26 18.31
C GLU A 248 -7.89 8.51 16.80
N GLY A 249 -7.64 7.46 16.01
CA GLY A 249 -7.55 7.57 14.55
C GLY A 249 -8.83 8.09 13.91
N LEU A 250 -10.01 7.64 14.38
CA LEU A 250 -11.33 8.16 13.93
C LEU A 250 -11.51 9.63 14.28
N ALA A 251 -11.08 10.06 15.46
CA ALA A 251 -11.14 11.48 15.86
C ALA A 251 -10.26 12.34 14.94
N VAL A 252 -9.06 11.85 14.61
CA VAL A 252 -8.14 12.54 13.70
C VAL A 252 -8.74 12.65 12.29
N CYS A 253 -9.22 11.55 11.70
CA CYS A 253 -9.74 11.62 10.34
C CYS A 253 -11.01 12.48 10.23
N ARG A 254 -11.89 12.45 11.24
CA ARG A 254 -13.07 13.34 11.31
C ARG A 254 -12.69 14.81 11.38
N ALA A 255 -11.67 15.16 12.17
CA ALA A 255 -11.17 16.54 12.27
C ALA A 255 -10.68 17.06 10.91
N HIS A 256 -10.16 16.17 10.05
CA HIS A 256 -9.76 16.49 8.68
C HIS A 256 -10.89 16.34 7.64
N GLY A 257 -12.14 16.20 8.08
CA GLY A 257 -13.31 16.15 7.19
C GLY A 257 -13.56 14.80 6.54
N VAL A 258 -12.87 13.73 6.96
CA VAL A 258 -13.10 12.37 6.45
C VAL A 258 -14.10 11.66 7.37
N GLY A 259 -15.32 11.47 6.89
CA GLY A 259 -16.37 10.72 7.57
C GLY A 259 -16.27 9.24 7.26
N LEU A 260 -16.08 8.40 8.30
CA LEU A 260 -16.07 6.95 8.18
C LEU A 260 -17.08 6.33 9.12
N ASP A 261 -17.84 5.36 8.62
CA ASP A 261 -18.76 4.54 9.41
C ASP A 261 -18.00 3.30 9.92
N LEU A 262 -17.10 3.53 10.89
CA LEU A 262 -16.35 2.48 11.58
C LEU A 262 -16.73 2.49 13.05
N ASP A 263 -17.09 1.31 13.56
CA ASP A 263 -17.40 1.10 14.96
C ASP A 263 -16.14 0.65 15.71
N PRO A 264 -15.57 1.45 16.62
CA PRO A 264 -14.41 1.06 17.41
C PRO A 264 -14.62 -0.17 18.26
N GLU A 265 -15.88 -0.48 18.63
CA GLU A 265 -16.22 -1.66 19.44
C GLU A 265 -16.16 -2.95 18.63
N ARG A 266 -16.24 -2.83 17.32
CA ARG A 266 -16.00 -3.91 16.37
C ARG A 266 -14.56 -3.90 15.91
N VAL A 267 -13.60 -4.10 16.83
CA VAL A 267 -12.24 -4.37 16.36
C VAL A 267 -12.34 -5.48 15.34
N TYR A 268 -11.96 -5.17 14.13
CA TYR A 268 -12.10 -5.95 12.93
C TYR A 268 -11.50 -7.32 13.15
N GLY A 269 -12.24 -8.10 13.94
CA GLY A 269 -11.93 -9.43 14.30
C GLY A 269 -11.96 -10.28 13.06
N LEU A 270 -10.81 -10.61 12.59
CA LEU A 270 -10.65 -11.89 11.97
C LEU A 270 -11.09 -12.94 12.99
N PRO A 271 -11.63 -14.11 12.55
CA PRO A 271 -12.02 -15.16 13.48
C PRO A 271 -10.92 -15.39 14.53
N PRO A 272 -11.27 -15.68 15.78
CA PRO A 272 -10.30 -15.85 16.87
C PRO A 272 -9.15 -16.81 16.54
N ASN A 273 -9.38 -17.77 15.67
CA ASN A 273 -8.39 -18.77 15.24
C ASN A 273 -7.54 -18.31 14.04
N THR A 274 -7.62 -17.04 13.65
CA THR A 274 -6.83 -16.57 12.52
C THR A 274 -5.35 -16.53 12.89
N THR A 275 -4.53 -17.19 12.10
CA THR A 275 -3.06 -17.16 12.18
C THR A 275 -2.46 -16.03 11.31
N HIS A 276 -3.32 -15.17 10.75
CA HIS A 276 -2.88 -14.08 9.89
C HIS A 276 -2.02 -13.07 10.65
N LYS A 277 -0.77 -12.95 10.23
CA LYS A 277 0.17 -11.94 10.74
C LYS A 277 0.02 -10.64 9.98
N SER A 278 -0.04 -9.52 10.70
CA SER A 278 -0.01 -8.21 10.05
C SER A 278 1.25 -8.03 9.20
N SER A 279 1.16 -7.20 8.15
CA SER A 279 2.31 -6.92 7.29
C SER A 279 3.50 -6.33 8.06
N MET A 280 3.23 -5.50 9.05
CA MET A 280 4.26 -4.89 9.91
C MET A 280 4.99 -5.95 10.76
N LEU A 281 4.27 -6.92 11.33
CA LEU A 281 4.87 -8.05 12.05
C LEU A 281 5.74 -8.89 11.11
N GLN A 282 5.22 -9.25 9.94
CA GLN A 282 5.97 -10.00 8.94
C GLN A 282 7.25 -9.29 8.49
N ASP A 283 7.22 -7.95 8.41
CA ASP A 283 8.40 -7.16 8.06
C ASP A 283 9.48 -7.24 9.16
N PHE A 284 9.10 -7.10 10.42
CA PHE A 284 10.04 -7.25 11.53
C PHE A 284 10.65 -8.66 11.60
N GLU A 285 9.81 -9.71 11.45
CA GLU A 285 10.28 -11.10 11.44
C GLU A 285 11.26 -11.37 10.30
N ARG A 286 11.01 -10.77 9.12
CA ARG A 286 11.86 -10.94 7.93
C ARG A 286 12.98 -9.92 7.81
N ARG A 287 13.21 -9.13 8.85
CA ARG A 287 14.24 -8.07 8.88
C ARG A 287 14.12 -7.11 7.69
N ARG A 288 12.90 -6.70 7.36
CA ARG A 288 12.60 -5.71 6.32
C ARG A 288 12.06 -4.43 6.94
N PRO A 289 12.40 -3.24 6.38
CA PRO A 289 11.82 -1.98 6.85
C PRO A 289 10.29 -2.02 6.82
N PRO A 290 9.60 -1.81 7.97
CA PRO A 290 8.14 -1.71 8.02
C PRO A 290 7.66 -0.32 7.60
N GLU A 291 6.37 -0.21 7.25
CA GLU A 291 5.75 1.05 6.80
C GLU A 291 5.31 1.92 8.00
N ILE A 292 6.28 2.34 8.83
CA ILE A 292 6.02 3.12 10.05
C ILE A 292 5.48 4.51 9.70
N ASP A 293 6.15 5.23 8.78
CA ASP A 293 5.80 6.61 8.48
C ASP A 293 4.41 6.76 7.87
N GLY A 294 4.02 5.90 6.94
CA GLY A 294 2.69 5.95 6.33
C GLY A 294 1.55 5.52 7.25
N ILE A 295 1.82 4.65 8.23
CA ILE A 295 0.78 4.06 9.10
C ILE A 295 0.70 4.75 10.47
N LEU A 296 1.82 5.17 11.03
CA LEU A 296 1.89 5.69 12.40
C LEU A 296 2.26 7.18 12.43
N THR A 297 3.47 7.56 11.98
CA THR A 297 3.92 8.96 12.13
C THR A 297 3.07 9.93 11.32
N ALA A 298 2.56 9.54 10.16
CA ALA A 298 1.63 10.37 9.40
C ALA A 298 0.35 10.67 10.22
N VAL A 299 -0.20 9.69 10.94
CA VAL A 299 -1.39 9.92 11.80
C VAL A 299 -1.08 10.92 12.91
N GLN A 300 0.13 10.86 13.49
CA GLN A 300 0.57 11.85 14.49
C GLN A 300 0.67 13.27 13.88
N GLU A 301 1.14 13.40 12.64
CA GLU A 301 1.18 14.69 11.96
C GLU A 301 -0.23 15.25 11.69
N PHE A 302 -1.16 14.40 11.26
CA PHE A 302 -2.57 14.77 11.13
C PHE A 302 -3.18 15.19 12.48
N ALA A 303 -2.91 14.42 13.53
CA ALA A 303 -3.37 14.71 14.90
C ALA A 303 -2.85 16.07 15.38
N ARG A 304 -1.55 16.32 15.22
CA ARG A 304 -0.89 17.58 15.59
C ARG A 304 -1.48 18.78 14.84
N ALA A 305 -1.67 18.64 13.53
CA ALA A 305 -2.23 19.69 12.69
C ALA A 305 -3.65 20.08 13.12
N ALA A 306 -4.45 19.11 13.55
CA ALA A 306 -5.83 19.34 14.01
C ALA A 306 -5.97 19.60 15.52
N GLY A 307 -4.89 19.55 16.30
CA GLY A 307 -4.94 19.67 17.76
C GLY A 307 -5.69 18.51 18.44
N VAL A 308 -5.74 17.33 17.83
CA VAL A 308 -6.43 16.15 18.39
C VAL A 308 -5.44 15.35 19.25
N PRO A 309 -5.73 15.08 20.53
CA PRO A 309 -4.86 14.27 21.38
C PRO A 309 -4.90 12.80 20.98
N THR A 310 -3.71 12.18 20.87
CA THR A 310 -3.55 10.79 20.47
C THR A 310 -2.57 10.03 21.37
N PRO A 311 -2.82 9.98 22.71
CA PRO A 311 -1.86 9.42 23.66
C PRO A 311 -1.52 7.95 23.41
N HIS A 312 -2.46 7.12 22.96
CA HIS A 312 -2.21 5.71 22.67
C HIS A 312 -1.43 5.55 21.35
N VAL A 313 -1.79 6.31 20.31
CA VAL A 313 -1.04 6.32 19.04
C VAL A 313 0.40 6.79 19.29
N ASP A 314 0.60 7.82 20.11
CA ASP A 314 1.92 8.36 20.42
C ASP A 314 2.80 7.32 21.16
N ALA A 315 2.24 6.70 22.20
CA ALA A 315 2.96 5.69 22.97
C ALA A 315 3.34 4.47 22.11
N VAL A 316 2.37 3.95 21.34
CA VAL A 316 2.61 2.77 20.48
C VAL A 316 3.59 3.11 19.35
N THR A 317 3.48 4.29 18.75
CA THR A 317 4.42 4.75 17.71
C THR A 317 5.85 4.82 18.25
N ALA A 318 6.04 5.41 19.44
CA ALA A 318 7.37 5.48 20.06
C ALA A 318 8.00 4.10 20.24
N LEU A 319 7.21 3.11 20.71
CA LEU A 319 7.68 1.74 20.90
C LEU A 319 8.06 1.04 19.59
N VAL A 320 7.23 1.21 18.54
CA VAL A 320 7.47 0.62 17.22
C VAL A 320 8.70 1.25 16.55
N VAL A 321 8.84 2.57 16.64
CA VAL A 321 10.00 3.31 16.12
C VAL A 321 11.27 2.84 16.81
N GLU A 322 11.28 2.75 18.13
CA GLU A 322 12.45 2.28 18.90
C GLU A 322 12.81 0.83 18.55
N LYS A 323 11.82 -0.06 18.42
CA LYS A 323 12.04 -1.43 17.93
C LYS A 323 12.67 -1.42 16.54
N GLY A 324 12.16 -0.58 15.64
CA GLY A 324 12.72 -0.43 14.29
C GLY A 324 14.17 0.04 14.28
N ARG A 325 14.50 1.04 15.10
CA ARG A 325 15.85 1.58 15.25
C ARG A 325 16.84 0.54 15.80
N ARG A 326 16.48 -0.15 16.88
CA ARG A 326 17.31 -1.22 17.45
C ARG A 326 17.62 -2.34 16.50
N LEU A 327 16.71 -2.62 15.57
CA LEU A 327 16.87 -3.64 14.56
C LEU A 327 17.56 -3.12 13.28
N GLY A 328 17.88 -1.83 13.19
CA GLY A 328 18.43 -1.19 11.98
C GLY A 328 17.44 -1.12 10.82
N LEU A 329 16.13 -1.18 11.11
CA LEU A 329 15.05 -1.19 10.13
C LEU A 329 14.32 0.15 10.01
N TYR A 330 14.70 1.13 10.80
CA TYR A 330 14.19 2.49 10.79
C TYR A 330 15.35 3.47 11.04
N PRO A 331 15.35 4.67 10.45
CA PRO A 331 16.44 5.64 10.61
C PRO A 331 16.75 5.96 12.08
N PRO A 332 18.00 6.27 12.43
CA PRO A 332 18.35 6.78 13.76
C PRO A 332 17.62 8.09 14.06
N ALA A 333 17.68 8.51 15.33
CA ALA A 333 17.02 9.75 15.79
C ALA A 333 17.68 10.99 15.19
#